data_71e8621e3bfee078f22c974f5b9e8697
#
_entry.id   71e8621e3bfee078f22c974f5b9e8697
#
_cell.length_a   1.000
_cell.length_b   1.000
_cell.length_c   1.000
_cell.angle_alpha   90.00
_cell.angle_beta   90.00
_cell.angle_gamma   90.00
#
_symmetry.space_group_name_H-M   'P 1'
#
loop_
_entity.id
_entity.type
_entity.pdbx_description
1 polymer ?
#
loop_
_entity_poly.entity_id
_entity_poly.type
_entity_poly.pdbx_seq_one_letter_code
_entity_poly.pdbx_strand_id
1 'polypeptide(L)'
;MALSDRPGGRLRRAAVTVELDDIQAAVLRYRPEPYYGTHILAHFDDAHAGRELLRRLAPHIHSAAEWWQAGDTWISVALSYSGLSALGVPEDSLRSFPDSFRQGMAARAEQLSDYGANDPKHWEQPFGNGDIHIGVSIFSDSPDKWRAALAAVRHQFGELAGVTVLMAQDFGAQPDDRNSFGYKDLIGQPAIEGSGADPLPGQGRPIKAGEFILGYPGEAGVTYPMPYPEVLGRNSTFAGIRKYQSRVGAFNRFLRENAQTLEEQELLAA
;
A
#
# COMPACT_ATOMS: atom_id res chain seq x y z
N MET A 1 -12.51 -16.64 60.18
CA MET A 1 -13.44 -16.46 59.04
C MET A 1 -12.59 -16.07 57.86
N ALA A 2 -12.21 -17.07 57.03
CA ALA A 2 -11.23 -16.92 55.97
C ALA A 2 -11.97 -16.53 54.67
N LEU A 3 -11.59 -15.42 54.07
CA LEU A 3 -12.06 -14.97 52.75
C LEU A 3 -11.31 -15.79 51.69
N SER A 4 -12.06 -16.58 50.93
CA SER A 4 -11.55 -17.38 49.82
C SER A 4 -11.12 -16.49 48.66
N ASP A 5 -9.84 -16.56 48.32
CA ASP A 5 -9.29 -16.08 47.02
C ASP A 5 -9.94 -16.85 45.85
N ARG A 6 -10.74 -16.16 45.06
CA ARG A 6 -11.16 -16.66 43.75
C ARG A 6 -10.09 -16.27 42.73
N PRO A 7 -9.46 -17.21 42.01
CA PRO A 7 -8.58 -16.87 40.92
C PRO A 7 -9.40 -16.28 39.77
N GLY A 8 -9.20 -15.00 39.52
CA GLY A 8 -9.73 -14.32 38.34
C GLY A 8 -9.16 -14.95 37.08
N GLY A 9 -9.91 -15.85 36.47
CA GLY A 9 -9.58 -16.40 35.14
C GLY A 9 -9.55 -15.26 34.11
N ARG A 10 -8.36 -14.89 33.70
CA ARG A 10 -8.19 -14.09 32.47
C ARG A 10 -8.75 -14.93 31.33
N LEU A 11 -9.92 -14.55 30.84
CA LEU A 11 -10.42 -15.04 29.54
C LEU A 11 -9.30 -14.80 28.51
N ARG A 12 -8.65 -15.86 28.09
CA ARG A 12 -7.79 -15.81 26.88
C ARG A 12 -8.71 -15.42 25.77
N ARG A 13 -8.62 -14.15 25.31
CA ARG A 13 -9.21 -13.75 24.06
C ARG A 13 -8.66 -14.72 23.00
N ALA A 14 -9.57 -15.38 22.26
CA ALA A 14 -9.19 -16.18 21.12
C ALA A 14 -8.32 -15.31 20.19
N ALA A 15 -7.18 -15.84 19.77
CA ALA A 15 -6.34 -15.17 18.79
C ALA A 15 -7.18 -14.94 17.53
N VAL A 16 -7.19 -13.73 17.02
CA VAL A 16 -7.85 -13.40 15.76
C VAL A 16 -7.08 -14.12 14.66
N THR A 17 -7.75 -15.03 13.95
CA THR A 17 -7.17 -15.69 12.78
C THR A 17 -7.39 -14.79 11.57
N VAL A 18 -6.31 -14.36 10.92
CA VAL A 18 -6.33 -13.58 9.69
C VAL A 18 -6.40 -14.53 8.50
N GLU A 19 -7.27 -14.26 7.55
CA GLU A 19 -7.50 -15.07 6.34
C GLU A 19 -6.43 -14.74 5.28
N LEU A 20 -5.21 -15.28 5.48
CA LEU A 20 -4.03 -14.93 4.67
C LEU A 20 -4.16 -15.26 3.18
N ASP A 21 -4.98 -16.24 2.84
CA ASP A 21 -5.26 -16.69 1.48
C ASP A 21 -6.16 -15.72 0.70
N ASP A 22 -6.90 -14.86 1.41
CA ASP A 22 -7.78 -13.84 0.81
C ASP A 22 -7.24 -12.40 0.97
N ILE A 23 -5.97 -12.23 1.36
CA ILE A 23 -5.32 -10.93 1.51
C ILE A 23 -4.10 -10.88 0.60
N GLN A 24 -3.95 -9.81 -0.17
CA GLN A 24 -2.78 -9.64 -1.05
C GLN A 24 -1.48 -9.52 -0.24
N ALA A 25 -0.43 -10.19 -0.71
CA ALA A 25 0.87 -10.28 -0.01
C ALA A 25 1.44 -8.91 0.39
N ALA A 26 1.36 -7.92 -0.48
CA ALA A 26 1.88 -6.58 -0.25
C ALA A 26 1.25 -5.84 0.96
N VAL A 27 0.09 -6.30 1.46
CA VAL A 27 -0.58 -5.69 2.62
C VAL A 27 0.08 -6.11 3.93
N LEU A 28 0.52 -7.37 4.02
CA LEU A 28 0.94 -8.00 5.27
C LEU A 28 2.44 -8.29 5.35
N ARG A 29 3.13 -8.26 4.22
CA ARG A 29 4.52 -8.71 4.13
C ARG A 29 5.48 -7.54 4.01
N TYR A 30 6.65 -7.70 4.62
CA TYR A 30 7.75 -6.77 4.41
C TYR A 30 8.17 -6.78 2.95
N ARG A 31 8.55 -5.62 2.43
CA ARG A 31 9.18 -5.56 1.10
C ARG A 31 10.46 -6.40 1.07
N PRO A 32 10.85 -6.97 -0.08
CA PRO A 32 12.13 -7.66 -0.20
C PRO A 32 13.30 -6.68 0.00
N GLU A 33 14.46 -7.20 0.41
CA GLU A 33 15.70 -6.44 0.52
C GLU A 33 16.81 -7.19 -0.23
N PRO A 34 17.43 -6.58 -1.25
CA PRO A 34 17.06 -5.30 -1.89
C PRO A 34 15.70 -5.40 -2.61
N TYR A 35 15.11 -4.29 -2.98
CA TYR A 35 13.84 -4.30 -3.71
C TYR A 35 13.95 -3.59 -5.05
N TYR A 36 13.23 -4.11 -6.02
CA TYR A 36 13.03 -3.56 -7.35
C TYR A 36 11.55 -3.67 -7.68
N GLY A 37 11.00 -2.69 -8.36
CA GLY A 37 9.58 -2.76 -8.67
C GLY A 37 9.12 -1.74 -9.70
N THR A 38 7.85 -1.85 -10.05
CA THR A 38 7.16 -0.91 -10.93
C THR A 38 5.74 -0.72 -10.45
N HIS A 39 5.28 0.52 -10.39
CA HIS A 39 3.87 0.86 -10.33
C HIS A 39 3.36 1.15 -11.73
N ILE A 40 2.30 0.45 -12.16
CA ILE A 40 1.58 0.70 -13.41
C ILE A 40 0.22 1.27 -13.04
N LEU A 41 -0.09 2.46 -13.56
CA LEU A 41 -1.38 3.11 -13.43
C LEU A 41 -2.09 3.07 -14.77
N ALA A 42 -3.34 2.62 -14.77
CA ALA A 42 -4.07 2.44 -16.02
C ALA A 42 -5.54 2.88 -15.91
N HIS A 43 -6.10 3.14 -17.06
CA HIS A 43 -7.49 3.46 -17.33
C HIS A 43 -8.12 2.34 -18.16
N PHE A 44 -9.40 2.15 -18.02
CA PHE A 44 -10.21 1.32 -18.92
C PHE A 44 -11.47 2.08 -19.32
N ASP A 45 -11.83 1.98 -20.61
CA ASP A 45 -12.87 2.78 -21.25
C ASP A 45 -14.27 2.34 -20.83
N ASP A 46 -14.43 1.06 -20.50
CA ASP A 46 -15.70 0.48 -20.10
C ASP A 46 -15.56 -0.70 -19.13
N ALA A 47 -16.68 -1.15 -18.59
CA ALA A 47 -16.72 -2.23 -17.60
C ALA A 47 -16.27 -3.58 -18.17
N HIS A 48 -16.40 -3.82 -19.48
CA HIS A 48 -15.97 -5.08 -20.09
C HIS A 48 -14.44 -5.15 -20.13
N ALA A 49 -13.80 -4.10 -20.62
CA ALA A 49 -12.33 -3.99 -20.65
C ALA A 49 -11.72 -4.09 -19.25
N GLY A 50 -12.30 -3.38 -18.26
CA GLY A 50 -11.84 -3.43 -16.87
C GLY A 50 -11.96 -4.82 -16.25
N ARG A 51 -13.09 -5.50 -16.42
CA ARG A 51 -13.31 -6.87 -15.90
C ARG A 51 -12.40 -7.89 -16.59
N GLU A 52 -12.19 -7.77 -17.90
CA GLU A 52 -11.29 -8.65 -18.62
C GLU A 52 -9.84 -8.45 -18.15
N LEU A 53 -9.38 -7.20 -17.92
CA LEU A 53 -8.08 -6.93 -17.35
C LEU A 53 -7.93 -7.58 -15.96
N LEU A 54 -8.90 -7.39 -15.07
CA LEU A 54 -8.87 -8.02 -13.74
C LEU A 54 -8.82 -9.54 -13.81
N ARG A 55 -9.61 -10.14 -14.70
CA ARG A 55 -9.61 -11.61 -14.91
C ARG A 55 -8.25 -12.12 -15.38
N ARG A 56 -7.55 -11.36 -16.22
CA ARG A 56 -6.19 -11.71 -16.68
C ARG A 56 -5.14 -11.51 -15.60
N LEU A 57 -5.28 -10.48 -14.75
CA LEU A 57 -4.34 -10.19 -13.67
C LEU A 57 -4.52 -11.12 -12.47
N ALA A 58 -5.73 -11.58 -12.18
CA ALA A 58 -6.05 -12.37 -10.99
C ALA A 58 -5.10 -13.58 -10.76
N PRO A 59 -4.73 -14.38 -11.78
CA PRO A 59 -3.81 -15.50 -11.60
C PRO A 59 -2.36 -15.10 -11.23
N HIS A 60 -2.03 -13.82 -11.35
CA HIS A 60 -0.70 -13.28 -11.06
C HIS A 60 -0.62 -12.60 -9.69
N ILE A 61 -1.76 -12.40 -9.02
CA ILE A 61 -1.80 -11.75 -7.71
C ILE A 61 -1.43 -12.77 -6.65
N HIS A 62 -0.47 -12.43 -5.80
CA HIS A 62 0.00 -13.29 -4.73
C HIS A 62 -0.75 -12.98 -3.43
N SER A 63 -1.25 -14.03 -2.77
CA SER A 63 -1.84 -13.91 -1.44
C SER A 63 -0.77 -13.87 -0.34
N ALA A 64 -1.14 -13.41 0.83
CA ALA A 64 -0.25 -13.41 1.97
C ALA A 64 0.10 -14.84 2.46
N ALA A 65 -0.72 -15.84 2.14
CA ALA A 65 -0.44 -17.24 2.41
C ALA A 65 0.65 -17.83 1.50
N GLU A 66 0.74 -17.34 0.25
CA GLU A 66 1.70 -17.82 -0.76
C GLU A 66 3.09 -17.21 -0.62
N TRP A 67 3.23 -16.17 0.18
CA TRP A 67 4.48 -15.44 0.41
C TRP A 67 5.71 -16.35 0.60
N TRP A 68 5.56 -17.42 1.37
CA TRP A 68 6.64 -18.35 1.67
C TRP A 68 6.97 -19.32 0.52
N GLN A 69 6.09 -19.41 -0.48
CA GLN A 69 6.18 -20.36 -1.60
C GLN A 69 6.58 -19.69 -2.92
N ALA A 70 6.17 -18.45 -3.14
CA ALA A 70 6.28 -17.76 -4.42
C ALA A 70 7.67 -17.16 -4.72
N GLY A 71 8.65 -17.32 -3.80
CA GLY A 71 9.91 -16.59 -3.91
C GLY A 71 9.70 -15.09 -3.61
N ASP A 72 10.69 -14.27 -3.90
CA ASP A 72 10.75 -12.90 -3.46
C ASP A 72 10.15 -11.90 -4.50
N THR A 73 9.08 -12.30 -5.16
CA THR A 73 8.36 -11.45 -6.12
C THR A 73 6.87 -11.53 -5.86
N TRP A 74 6.20 -10.38 -5.79
CA TRP A 74 4.75 -10.33 -5.71
C TRP A 74 4.15 -9.20 -6.53
N ILE A 75 2.91 -9.44 -6.93
CA ILE A 75 2.09 -8.53 -7.70
C ILE A 75 0.84 -8.25 -6.90
N SER A 76 0.48 -6.98 -6.79
CA SER A 76 -0.74 -6.54 -6.13
C SER A 76 -1.50 -5.54 -6.99
N VAL A 77 -2.81 -5.44 -6.76
CA VAL A 77 -3.74 -4.60 -7.51
C VAL A 77 -4.54 -3.74 -6.53
N ALA A 78 -4.74 -2.48 -6.90
CA ALA A 78 -5.64 -1.58 -6.21
C ALA A 78 -6.57 -0.90 -7.21
N LEU A 79 -7.83 -0.71 -6.82
CA LEU A 79 -8.84 0.00 -7.62
C LEU A 79 -9.14 1.35 -6.98
N SER A 80 -9.25 2.39 -7.81
CA SER A 80 -9.75 3.68 -7.35
C SER A 80 -11.28 3.67 -7.27
N TYR A 81 -11.85 4.72 -6.66
CA TYR A 81 -13.30 4.91 -6.67
C TYR A 81 -13.86 5.03 -8.09
N SER A 82 -13.20 5.81 -8.97
CA SER A 82 -13.59 5.92 -10.38
C SER A 82 -13.47 4.58 -11.11
N GLY A 83 -12.45 3.78 -10.79
CA GLY A 83 -12.29 2.44 -11.32
C GLY A 83 -13.41 1.49 -10.90
N LEU A 84 -13.82 1.49 -9.63
CA LEU A 84 -14.96 0.70 -9.16
C LEU A 84 -16.27 1.12 -9.86
N SER A 85 -16.47 2.43 -10.04
CA SER A 85 -17.62 2.97 -10.77
C SER A 85 -17.62 2.54 -12.24
N ALA A 86 -16.47 2.65 -12.92
CA ALA A 86 -16.32 2.23 -14.31
C ALA A 86 -16.50 0.72 -14.51
N LEU A 87 -16.16 -0.10 -13.50
CA LEU A 87 -16.44 -1.54 -13.49
C LEU A 87 -17.95 -1.87 -13.34
N GLY A 88 -18.78 -0.87 -13.05
CA GLY A 88 -20.22 -1.04 -12.86
C GLY A 88 -20.58 -1.56 -11.47
N VAL A 89 -19.80 -1.25 -10.44
CA VAL A 89 -20.19 -1.49 -9.05
C VAL A 89 -21.45 -0.67 -8.76
N PRO A 90 -22.50 -1.27 -8.17
CA PRO A 90 -23.76 -0.57 -7.89
C PRO A 90 -23.57 0.67 -7.03
N GLU A 91 -24.36 1.72 -7.33
CA GLU A 91 -24.25 3.02 -6.65
C GLU A 91 -24.42 2.93 -5.12
N ASP A 92 -25.32 2.05 -4.63
CA ASP A 92 -25.50 1.82 -3.20
C ASP A 92 -24.24 1.25 -2.55
N SER A 93 -23.53 0.36 -3.24
CA SER A 93 -22.23 -0.16 -2.79
C SER A 93 -21.16 0.92 -2.83
N LEU A 94 -21.09 1.72 -3.88
CA LEU A 94 -20.15 2.84 -4.01
C LEU A 94 -20.34 3.87 -2.88
N ARG A 95 -21.58 4.16 -2.50
CA ARG A 95 -21.89 5.08 -1.39
C ARG A 95 -21.45 4.57 -0.02
N SER A 96 -21.26 3.26 0.14
CA SER A 96 -20.81 2.67 1.41
C SER A 96 -19.31 2.86 1.69
N PHE A 97 -18.53 3.29 0.69
CA PHE A 97 -17.12 3.61 0.89
C PHE A 97 -16.95 4.92 1.67
N PRO A 98 -15.88 5.07 2.47
CA PRO A 98 -15.59 6.31 3.20
C PRO A 98 -15.47 7.52 2.26
N ASP A 99 -15.90 8.68 2.72
CA ASP A 99 -15.84 9.93 1.97
C ASP A 99 -14.43 10.24 1.45
N SER A 100 -13.41 9.96 2.24
CA SER A 100 -12.02 10.17 1.87
C SER A 100 -11.60 9.35 0.64
N PHE A 101 -12.11 8.12 0.50
CA PHE A 101 -11.86 7.29 -0.67
C PHE A 101 -12.68 7.75 -1.87
N ARG A 102 -13.95 8.11 -1.65
CA ARG A 102 -14.86 8.56 -2.71
C ARG A 102 -14.40 9.87 -3.36
N GLN A 103 -13.92 10.81 -2.54
CA GLN A 103 -13.47 12.12 -3.01
C GLN A 103 -12.08 12.09 -3.62
N GLY A 104 -11.20 11.20 -3.14
CA GLY A 104 -9.80 11.20 -3.50
C GLY A 104 -9.00 12.36 -2.90
N MET A 105 -7.70 12.42 -3.17
CA MET A 105 -6.81 13.39 -2.54
C MET A 105 -6.98 14.81 -3.11
N ALA A 106 -7.19 14.96 -4.41
CA ALA A 106 -7.29 16.26 -5.06
C ALA A 106 -8.47 17.10 -4.53
N ALA A 107 -9.64 16.48 -4.37
CA ALA A 107 -10.82 17.15 -3.81
C ALA A 107 -10.66 17.48 -2.32
N ARG A 108 -9.69 16.90 -1.64
CA ARG A 108 -9.39 17.09 -0.20
C ARG A 108 -8.09 17.85 0.01
N ALA A 109 -7.62 18.58 -1.00
CA ALA A 109 -6.34 19.29 -0.97
C ALA A 109 -6.20 20.23 0.25
N GLU A 110 -7.25 20.95 0.62
CA GLU A 110 -7.25 21.82 1.80
C GLU A 110 -7.03 21.02 3.10
N GLN A 111 -7.72 19.89 3.28
CA GLN A 111 -7.57 19.02 4.45
C GLN A 111 -6.19 18.37 4.52
N LEU A 112 -5.57 18.13 3.37
CA LEU A 112 -4.25 17.50 3.24
C LEU A 112 -3.11 18.53 3.18
N SER A 113 -3.44 19.84 3.30
CA SER A 113 -2.49 20.95 3.19
C SER A 113 -1.74 20.99 1.84
N ASP A 114 -2.40 20.54 0.77
CA ASP A 114 -1.87 20.57 -0.59
C ASP A 114 -2.19 21.94 -1.24
N TYR A 115 -1.39 22.94 -0.91
CA TYR A 115 -1.52 24.31 -1.44
C TYR A 115 -0.18 24.84 -1.98
N GLY A 116 -0.21 25.97 -2.67
CA GLY A 116 0.98 26.58 -3.26
C GLY A 116 1.63 25.68 -4.31
N ALA A 117 2.87 25.28 -4.10
CA ALA A 117 3.59 24.39 -5.01
C ALA A 117 3.05 22.95 -5.00
N ASN A 118 2.31 22.56 -3.97
CA ASN A 118 1.71 21.22 -3.84
C ASN A 118 0.23 21.18 -4.27
N ASP A 119 -0.32 22.31 -4.74
CA ASP A 119 -1.70 22.39 -5.23
C ASP A 119 -1.94 21.35 -6.35
N PRO A 120 -3.06 20.61 -6.36
CA PRO A 120 -3.38 19.58 -7.36
C PRO A 120 -3.23 20.01 -8.82
N LYS A 121 -3.41 21.30 -9.12
CA LYS A 121 -3.20 21.84 -10.48
C LYS A 121 -1.75 21.71 -10.99
N HIS A 122 -0.80 21.47 -10.06
CA HIS A 122 0.62 21.30 -10.38
C HIS A 122 1.05 19.83 -10.36
N TRP A 123 0.14 18.90 -10.03
CA TRP A 123 0.50 17.49 -9.98
C TRP A 123 0.80 16.96 -11.40
N GLU A 124 1.77 16.06 -11.46
CA GLU A 124 2.08 15.32 -12.67
C GLU A 124 0.88 14.47 -13.10
N GLN A 125 0.59 14.47 -14.39
CA GLN A 125 -0.44 13.59 -14.93
C GLN A 125 0.01 12.11 -14.78
N PRO A 126 -0.91 11.18 -14.46
CA PRO A 126 -2.37 11.32 -14.39
C PRO A 126 -2.93 11.59 -12.99
N PHE A 127 -2.14 12.07 -12.05
CA PHE A 127 -2.61 12.27 -10.68
C PHE A 127 -3.61 13.43 -10.58
N GLY A 128 -4.69 13.23 -9.81
CA GLY A 128 -5.65 14.26 -9.46
C GLY A 128 -6.78 14.51 -10.46
N ASN A 129 -6.76 13.89 -11.64
CA ASN A 129 -7.79 14.07 -12.68
C ASN A 129 -8.91 13.01 -12.67
N GLY A 130 -8.78 11.95 -11.85
CA GLY A 130 -9.77 10.88 -11.77
C GLY A 130 -9.63 9.77 -12.82
N ASP A 131 -8.66 9.86 -13.72
CA ASP A 131 -8.50 8.90 -14.83
C ASP A 131 -7.86 7.58 -14.41
N ILE A 132 -7.21 7.52 -13.25
CA ILE A 132 -6.61 6.29 -12.75
C ILE A 132 -7.71 5.38 -12.22
N HIS A 133 -7.99 4.29 -12.93
CA HIS A 133 -8.95 3.28 -12.53
C HIS A 133 -8.31 2.15 -11.72
N ILE A 134 -7.10 1.75 -12.09
CA ILE A 134 -6.38 0.64 -11.49
C ILE A 134 -4.90 0.97 -11.33
N GLY A 135 -4.33 0.56 -10.20
CA GLY A 135 -2.90 0.51 -9.97
C GLY A 135 -2.43 -0.94 -9.80
N VAL A 136 -1.37 -1.30 -10.50
CA VAL A 136 -0.69 -2.60 -10.34
C VAL A 136 0.70 -2.33 -9.82
N SER A 137 1.05 -2.97 -8.71
CA SER A 137 2.37 -2.85 -8.08
C SER A 137 3.11 -4.18 -8.15
N ILE A 138 4.32 -4.14 -8.65
CA ILE A 138 5.22 -5.30 -8.76
C ILE A 138 6.39 -5.03 -7.83
N PHE A 139 6.73 -6.00 -6.98
CA PHE A 139 7.91 -5.98 -6.12
C PHE A 139 8.73 -7.24 -6.31
N SER A 140 10.05 -7.13 -6.29
CA SER A 140 10.96 -8.26 -6.39
C SER A 140 12.28 -8.00 -5.66
N ASP A 141 12.96 -9.05 -5.25
CA ASP A 141 14.29 -9.03 -4.65
C ASP A 141 15.43 -8.93 -5.67
N SER A 142 15.15 -9.14 -6.96
CA SER A 142 16.16 -9.12 -8.00
C SER A 142 15.70 -8.43 -9.29
N PRO A 143 16.64 -7.81 -10.04
CA PRO A 143 16.33 -7.18 -11.32
C PRO A 143 15.77 -8.14 -12.36
N ASP A 144 16.22 -9.39 -12.37
CA ASP A 144 15.81 -10.37 -13.40
C ASP A 144 14.39 -10.88 -13.12
N LYS A 145 14.08 -11.21 -11.87
CA LYS A 145 12.72 -11.59 -11.46
C LYS A 145 11.75 -10.44 -11.69
N TRP A 146 12.15 -9.20 -11.32
CA TRP A 146 11.36 -8.00 -11.57
C TRP A 146 11.04 -7.82 -13.06
N ARG A 147 12.06 -7.89 -13.94
CA ARG A 147 11.84 -7.75 -15.40
C ARG A 147 10.91 -8.84 -15.93
N ALA A 148 11.07 -10.09 -15.47
CA ALA A 148 10.19 -11.18 -15.86
C ALA A 148 8.73 -10.94 -15.41
N ALA A 149 8.52 -10.55 -14.16
CA ALA A 149 7.19 -10.22 -13.64
C ALA A 149 6.57 -9.01 -14.35
N LEU A 150 7.37 -7.96 -14.61
CA LEU A 150 6.93 -6.79 -15.36
C LEU A 150 6.51 -7.13 -16.79
N ALA A 151 7.28 -8.00 -17.47
CA ALA A 151 6.94 -8.47 -18.81
C ALA A 151 5.63 -9.28 -18.80
N ALA A 152 5.44 -10.17 -17.81
CA ALA A 152 4.22 -10.95 -17.66
C ALA A 152 3.00 -10.06 -17.43
N VAL A 153 3.12 -9.06 -16.57
CA VAL A 153 2.04 -8.08 -16.30
C VAL A 153 1.76 -7.23 -17.54
N ARG A 154 2.78 -6.70 -18.21
CA ARG A 154 2.61 -5.90 -19.44
C ARG A 154 1.93 -6.67 -20.55
N HIS A 155 2.18 -7.97 -20.66
CA HIS A 155 1.49 -8.83 -21.62
C HIS A 155 -0.03 -8.85 -21.38
N GLN A 156 -0.47 -8.79 -20.13
CA GLN A 156 -1.91 -8.76 -19.81
C GLN A 156 -2.60 -7.48 -20.28
N PHE A 157 -1.84 -6.38 -20.40
CA PHE A 157 -2.35 -5.10 -20.91
C PHE A 157 -2.29 -5.02 -22.46
N GLY A 158 -1.26 -5.60 -23.07
CA GLY A 158 -0.82 -5.30 -24.42
C GLY A 158 -1.77 -5.67 -25.56
N GLU A 159 -2.74 -6.56 -25.33
CA GLU A 159 -3.69 -7.04 -26.35
C GLU A 159 -5.15 -6.73 -25.97
N LEU A 160 -5.36 -5.88 -24.98
CA LEU A 160 -6.69 -5.59 -24.49
C LEU A 160 -7.18 -4.22 -24.97
N ALA A 161 -8.09 -4.23 -25.93
CA ALA A 161 -8.75 -3.02 -26.40
C ALA A 161 -9.52 -2.36 -25.24
N GLY A 162 -9.50 -1.02 -25.19
CA GLY A 162 -10.18 -0.26 -24.14
C GLY A 162 -9.42 -0.20 -22.82
N VAL A 163 -8.13 -0.55 -22.80
CA VAL A 163 -7.24 -0.33 -21.65
C VAL A 163 -6.04 0.51 -22.06
N THR A 164 -5.80 1.57 -21.32
CA THR A 164 -4.69 2.50 -21.55
C THR A 164 -3.79 2.56 -20.32
N VAL A 165 -2.50 2.27 -20.49
CA VAL A 165 -1.49 2.52 -19.45
C VAL A 165 -1.18 4.02 -19.44
N LEU A 166 -1.53 4.69 -18.35
CA LEU A 166 -1.33 6.12 -18.16
C LEU A 166 0.08 6.44 -17.68
N MET A 167 0.63 5.60 -16.80
CA MET A 167 1.96 5.76 -16.23
C MET A 167 2.54 4.40 -15.85
N ALA A 168 3.84 4.24 -16.04
CA ALA A 168 4.63 3.17 -15.43
C ALA A 168 5.85 3.82 -14.75
N GLN A 169 5.97 3.64 -13.45
CA GLN A 169 7.03 4.21 -12.64
C GLN A 169 7.84 3.08 -11.99
N ASP A 170 9.09 2.96 -12.42
CA ASP A 170 10.03 2.05 -11.79
C ASP A 170 10.56 2.66 -10.48
N PHE A 171 10.84 1.80 -9.53
CA PHE A 171 11.44 2.14 -8.26
C PHE A 171 12.38 1.01 -7.79
N GLY A 172 13.26 1.33 -6.83
CA GLY A 172 14.18 0.33 -6.29
C GLY A 172 15.00 0.87 -5.14
N ALA A 173 15.66 -0.04 -4.42
CA ALA A 173 16.59 0.32 -3.38
C ALA A 173 17.80 1.06 -3.97
N GLN A 174 18.24 2.12 -3.27
CA GLN A 174 19.57 2.67 -3.48
C GLN A 174 20.63 1.70 -2.92
N PRO A 175 21.89 1.81 -3.34
CA PRO A 175 22.98 1.08 -2.68
C PRO A 175 22.89 1.26 -1.16
N ASP A 176 23.10 0.20 -0.41
CA ASP A 176 23.01 0.16 1.06
C ASP A 176 21.61 0.43 1.65
N ASP A 177 20.55 0.28 0.84
CA ASP A 177 19.14 0.45 1.24
C ASP A 177 18.85 1.85 1.87
N ARG A 178 19.54 2.88 1.38
CA ARG A 178 19.33 4.26 1.80
C ARG A 178 18.37 4.98 0.85
N ASN A 179 17.60 5.90 1.40
CA ASN A 179 16.79 6.81 0.58
C ASN A 179 17.65 7.90 -0.05
N SER A 180 17.06 8.74 -0.93
CA SER A 180 17.78 9.82 -1.63
C SER A 180 18.40 10.89 -0.71
N PHE A 181 18.01 10.94 0.55
CA PHE A 181 18.56 11.85 1.55
C PHE A 181 19.71 11.23 2.38
N GLY A 182 20.02 9.94 2.15
CA GLY A 182 21.09 9.23 2.81
C GLY A 182 20.66 8.41 4.04
N TYR A 183 19.39 8.43 4.41
CA TYR A 183 18.88 7.72 5.58
C TYR A 183 18.40 6.31 5.23
N LYS A 184 18.64 5.39 6.16
CA LYS A 184 18.11 4.03 6.07
C LYS A 184 16.70 3.98 6.68
N ASP A 185 15.73 3.53 5.90
CA ASP A 185 14.35 3.34 6.36
C ASP A 185 14.15 1.89 6.79
N LEU A 186 14.27 1.63 8.09
CA LEU A 186 14.15 0.27 8.65
C LEU A 186 12.94 0.08 9.57
N ILE A 187 12.25 1.15 9.96
CA ILE A 187 11.27 1.10 11.06
C ILE A 187 9.84 1.22 10.55
N GLY A 188 9.66 1.61 9.29
CA GLY A 188 8.38 2.09 8.78
C GLY A 188 7.27 1.04 8.62
N GLN A 189 7.56 -0.25 8.68
CA GLN A 189 6.55 -1.29 8.47
C GLN A 189 6.45 -2.21 9.67
N PRO A 190 5.46 -2.02 10.57
CA PRO A 190 5.31 -2.84 11.77
C PRO A 190 4.82 -4.25 11.40
N ALA A 191 5.13 -5.21 12.27
CA ALA A 191 4.50 -6.52 12.22
C ALA A 191 3.01 -6.41 12.53
N ILE A 192 2.20 -7.17 11.81
CA ILE A 192 0.74 -7.19 11.96
C ILE A 192 0.34 -8.50 12.65
N GLU A 193 -0.50 -8.41 13.69
CA GLU A 193 -0.99 -9.59 14.42
C GLU A 193 -1.72 -10.54 13.47
N GLY A 194 -1.33 -11.81 13.50
CA GLY A 194 -1.90 -12.86 12.63
C GLY A 194 -1.31 -12.94 11.23
N SER A 195 -0.39 -12.03 10.86
CA SER A 195 0.28 -12.09 9.54
C SER A 195 1.30 -13.23 9.40
N GLY A 196 1.74 -13.81 10.52
CA GLY A 196 2.84 -14.77 10.55
C GLY A 196 4.23 -14.15 10.36
N ALA A 197 4.34 -12.82 10.27
CA ALA A 197 5.61 -12.11 10.28
C ALA A 197 6.00 -11.72 11.72
N ASP A 198 7.26 -11.99 12.09
CA ASP A 198 7.81 -11.55 13.36
C ASP A 198 8.22 -10.07 13.30
N PRO A 199 8.12 -9.33 14.42
CA PRO A 199 8.65 -7.97 14.50
C PRO A 199 10.15 -7.93 14.21
N LEU A 200 10.57 -6.95 13.42
CA LEU A 200 12.00 -6.69 13.18
C LEU A 200 12.65 -6.09 14.43
N PRO A 201 14.00 -6.22 14.58
CA PRO A 201 14.73 -5.58 15.67
C PRO A 201 14.40 -4.08 15.78
N GLY A 202 14.05 -3.63 16.97
CA GLY A 202 13.65 -2.23 17.22
C GLY A 202 12.16 -1.94 17.03
N GLN A 203 11.39 -2.85 16.45
CA GLN A 203 9.93 -2.76 16.42
C GLN A 203 9.33 -3.21 17.76
N GLY A 204 8.17 -2.66 18.09
CA GLY A 204 7.39 -3.06 19.26
C GLY A 204 6.62 -4.38 19.03
N ARG A 205 5.60 -4.60 19.85
CA ARG A 205 4.64 -5.71 19.65
C ARG A 205 3.93 -5.56 18.29
N PRO A 206 3.47 -6.68 17.69
CA PRO A 206 2.62 -6.62 16.50
C PRO A 206 1.39 -5.73 16.72
N ILE A 207 1.01 -5.00 15.70
CA ILE A 207 -0.17 -4.13 15.69
C ILE A 207 -1.39 -4.95 15.28
N LYS A 208 -2.55 -4.64 15.85
CA LYS A 208 -3.80 -5.32 15.56
C LYS A 208 -4.13 -5.29 14.07
N ALA A 209 -4.59 -6.43 13.53
CA ALA A 209 -4.91 -6.58 12.12
C ALA A 209 -5.90 -5.51 11.62
N GLY A 210 -6.90 -5.14 12.43
CA GLY A 210 -7.90 -4.15 12.05
C GLY A 210 -7.40 -2.72 11.84
N GLU A 211 -6.15 -2.41 12.20
CA GLU A 211 -5.53 -1.12 11.83
C GLU A 211 -5.11 -1.07 10.36
N PHE A 212 -4.97 -2.23 9.71
CA PHE A 212 -4.50 -2.36 8.32
C PHE A 212 -5.51 -3.04 7.40
N ILE A 213 -6.33 -3.93 7.95
CA ILE A 213 -7.21 -4.80 7.17
C ILE A 213 -8.64 -4.66 7.69
N LEU A 214 -9.59 -4.42 6.81
CA LEU A 214 -11.00 -4.33 7.14
C LEU A 214 -11.57 -5.69 7.53
N GLY A 215 -12.53 -5.68 8.45
CA GLY A 215 -13.19 -6.89 8.96
C GLY A 215 -12.57 -7.48 10.22
N TYR A 216 -11.49 -6.87 10.75
CA TYR A 216 -10.81 -7.30 11.98
C TYR A 216 -10.84 -6.20 13.05
N PRO A 217 -10.76 -6.58 14.36
CA PRO A 217 -10.66 -5.60 15.42
C PRO A 217 -9.34 -4.82 15.39
N GLY A 218 -9.42 -3.49 15.55
CA GLY A 218 -8.29 -2.59 15.74
C GLY A 218 -7.78 -2.56 17.19
N GLU A 219 -6.84 -1.66 17.49
CA GLU A 219 -6.23 -1.51 18.83
C GLU A 219 -7.26 -1.12 19.89
N ALA A 220 -8.27 -0.34 19.53
CA ALA A 220 -9.39 0.00 20.41
C ALA A 220 -10.37 -1.17 20.65
N GLY A 221 -10.16 -2.33 20.03
CA GLY A 221 -11.02 -3.51 20.13
C GLY A 221 -12.33 -3.40 19.34
N VAL A 222 -12.46 -2.39 18.49
CA VAL A 222 -13.61 -2.20 17.58
C VAL A 222 -13.22 -2.59 16.16
N THR A 223 -14.20 -3.07 15.38
CA THR A 223 -14.05 -3.30 13.95
C THR A 223 -14.54 -2.07 13.20
N TYR A 224 -13.71 -1.54 12.32
CA TYR A 224 -14.06 -0.38 11.50
C TYR A 224 -15.16 -0.72 10.49
N PRO A 225 -16.02 0.24 10.13
CA PRO A 225 -17.02 0.06 9.08
C PRO A 225 -16.38 -0.36 7.77
N MET A 226 -17.01 -1.31 7.09
CA MET A 226 -16.57 -1.85 5.79
C MET A 226 -17.51 -1.41 4.68
N PRO A 227 -17.00 -1.27 3.43
CA PRO A 227 -17.85 -1.20 2.25
C PRO A 227 -18.77 -2.42 2.12
N TYR A 228 -19.92 -2.21 1.52
CA TYR A 228 -20.94 -3.22 1.27
C TYR A 228 -21.05 -3.52 -0.24
N PRO A 229 -21.28 -4.76 -0.67
CA PRO A 229 -21.36 -5.99 0.15
C PRO A 229 -19.98 -6.43 0.71
N GLU A 230 -20.00 -7.39 1.62
CA GLU A 230 -18.81 -7.85 2.36
C GLU A 230 -17.61 -8.17 1.45
N VAL A 231 -17.86 -8.70 0.24
CA VAL A 231 -16.81 -8.98 -0.76
C VAL A 231 -16.00 -7.74 -1.20
N LEU A 232 -16.52 -6.53 -1.01
CA LEU A 232 -15.80 -5.29 -1.28
C LEU A 232 -15.03 -4.76 -0.07
N GLY A 233 -15.32 -5.27 1.12
CA GLY A 233 -14.79 -4.75 2.36
C GLY A 233 -13.87 -5.71 3.11
N ARG A 234 -14.36 -6.90 3.42
CA ARG A 234 -13.60 -7.88 4.21
C ARG A 234 -12.27 -8.22 3.53
N ASN A 235 -11.21 -8.35 4.32
CA ASN A 235 -9.85 -8.65 3.87
C ASN A 235 -9.23 -7.60 2.95
N SER A 236 -9.91 -6.47 2.71
CA SER A 236 -9.38 -5.36 1.93
C SER A 236 -8.65 -4.33 2.79
N THR A 237 -7.92 -3.43 2.13
CA THR A 237 -7.27 -2.28 2.74
C THR A 237 -7.38 -1.07 1.82
N PHE A 238 -7.21 0.13 2.36
CA PHE A 238 -7.08 1.35 1.59
C PHE A 238 -5.61 1.68 1.36
N ALA A 239 -5.22 1.87 0.10
CA ALA A 239 -3.89 2.29 -0.27
C ALA A 239 -3.88 3.75 -0.72
N GLY A 240 -2.92 4.54 -0.22
CA GLY A 240 -2.67 5.90 -0.69
C GLY A 240 -1.40 5.93 -1.53
N ILE A 241 -1.47 6.51 -2.73
CA ILE A 241 -0.30 6.75 -3.58
C ILE A 241 -0.08 8.25 -3.69
N ARG A 242 1.15 8.67 -3.36
CA ARG A 242 1.62 10.05 -3.60
C ARG A 242 3.01 10.00 -4.22
N LYS A 243 3.21 10.72 -5.31
CA LYS A 243 4.53 10.89 -5.94
C LYS A 243 5.12 12.22 -5.50
N TYR A 244 6.29 12.18 -4.90
CA TYR A 244 7.00 13.35 -4.42
C TYR A 244 8.30 13.56 -5.20
N GLN A 245 8.63 14.81 -5.45
CA GLN A 245 9.95 15.19 -5.92
C GLN A 245 10.87 15.47 -4.73
N SER A 246 11.91 14.64 -4.54
CA SER A 246 12.92 14.82 -3.51
C SER A 246 13.88 15.95 -3.91
N ARG A 247 13.94 17.00 -3.10
CA ARG A 247 14.85 18.15 -3.30
C ARG A 247 16.14 17.97 -2.51
N VAL A 248 16.92 16.94 -2.85
CA VAL A 248 18.13 16.50 -2.13
C VAL A 248 19.12 17.65 -1.96
N GLY A 249 19.39 18.43 -3.02
CA GLY A 249 20.31 19.57 -2.94
C GLY A 249 19.86 20.67 -1.97
N ALA A 250 18.54 20.92 -1.89
CA ALA A 250 17.98 21.89 -0.93
C ALA A 250 18.06 21.37 0.50
N PHE A 251 17.81 20.09 0.71
CA PHE A 251 17.95 19.44 2.01
C PHE A 251 19.39 19.50 2.52
N ASN A 252 20.35 19.10 1.69
CA ASN A 252 21.77 19.18 2.06
C ASN A 252 22.26 20.61 2.34
N ARG A 253 21.70 21.62 1.65
CA ARG A 253 21.96 23.01 1.93
C ARG A 253 21.40 23.39 3.29
N PHE A 254 20.16 23.04 3.57
CA PHE A 254 19.51 23.28 4.87
C PHE A 254 20.33 22.69 6.03
N LEU A 255 20.83 21.46 5.90
CA LEU A 255 21.68 20.85 6.91
C LEU A 255 22.94 21.68 7.15
N ARG A 256 23.66 22.08 6.09
CA ARG A 256 24.89 22.89 6.22
C ARG A 256 24.66 24.27 6.84
N GLU A 257 23.52 24.90 6.52
CA GLU A 257 23.18 26.24 7.03
C GLU A 257 22.71 26.22 8.48
N ASN A 258 22.19 25.10 8.96
CA ASN A 258 21.59 24.99 10.30
C ASN A 258 22.45 24.19 11.29
N ALA A 259 23.41 23.39 10.83
CA ALA A 259 24.33 22.70 11.70
C ALA A 259 25.41 23.68 12.18
N GLN A 260 25.60 23.77 13.48
CA GLN A 260 26.58 24.70 14.10
C GLN A 260 27.99 24.14 14.06
N THR A 261 28.13 22.81 13.96
CA THR A 261 29.41 22.11 13.93
C THR A 261 29.49 21.08 12.82
N LEU A 262 30.69 20.67 12.42
CA LEU A 262 30.88 19.54 11.50
C LEU A 262 30.30 18.23 12.06
N GLU A 263 30.44 18.02 13.37
CA GLU A 263 29.93 16.86 14.07
C GLU A 263 28.37 16.79 13.99
N GLU A 264 27.69 17.95 14.15
CA GLU A 264 26.22 18.02 13.94
C GLU A 264 25.85 17.75 12.48
N GLN A 265 26.67 18.21 11.51
CA GLN A 265 26.41 17.89 10.09
C GLN A 265 26.54 16.41 9.80
N GLU A 266 27.53 15.73 10.40
CA GLU A 266 27.72 14.29 10.27
C GLU A 266 26.60 13.50 10.94
N LEU A 267 26.17 13.91 12.15
CA LEU A 267 25.06 13.30 12.87
C LEU A 267 23.71 13.46 12.14
N LEU A 268 23.49 14.60 11.48
CA LEU A 268 22.29 14.84 10.70
C LEU A 268 22.31 14.15 9.33
N ALA A 269 23.48 13.72 8.87
CA ALA A 269 23.68 13.02 7.60
C ALA A 269 23.79 11.48 7.76
N ALA A 270 23.93 10.98 8.97
CA ALA A 270 24.05 9.55 9.30
C ALA A 270 22.70 8.86 9.47
#